data_b6cc49264a8fbcf131271bb1a1b0536e
#
_entry.id   b6cc49264a8fbcf131271bb1a1b0536e
#
_cell.length_a   1.000
_cell.length_b   1.000
_cell.length_c   1.000
_cell.angle_alpha   90.00
_cell.angle_beta   90.00
_cell.angle_gamma   90.00
#
_symmetry.space_group_name_H-M   'P 1'
#
loop_
_entity.id
_entity.type
_entity.pdbx_description
1 polymer ?
#
loop_
_entity_poly.entity_id
_entity_poly.type
_entity_poly.pdbx_seq_one_letter_code
_entity_poly.pdbx_strand_id
1 'polypeptide(L)'
;MEEKVNKSCFVIMPIADSDGYEKGHFNHVYNDIIKPAIEKTEFTAIRADEVKQTNLIHLDILQKLIDAPIAVCDLSTRNPNVLFELGIRQAFDRPVVLIQEIGTPKIFDIAPLRYLEYSKELKYHEVLKTQKELEEAINATKEAEGNSGSINSIVKLLALSSPAMIPNLDQSNKEDIALDYMQSQMTELKMMMDMLLLEGRKNNPKRNSIAAIEYERISNRLEKLSSGKYSPTQAEIEFSKLLRDAEEVMMNCGNELDYRMFRYLMDKIIHQREEYLSAH
;
A
#
# COMPACT_ATOMS: atom_id res chain seq x y z
N MET A 1 10.60 35.67 9.74
CA MET A 1 9.54 34.93 9.02
C MET A 1 9.08 33.89 10.02
N GLU A 2 7.89 34.06 10.57
CA GLU A 2 7.30 33.05 11.46
C GLU A 2 7.08 31.77 10.64
N GLU A 3 7.71 30.67 11.04
CA GLU A 3 7.40 29.34 10.53
C GLU A 3 5.90 29.12 10.76
N LYS A 4 5.14 28.98 9.66
CA LYS A 4 3.75 28.54 9.74
C LYS A 4 3.74 27.16 10.39
N VAL A 5 3.45 27.09 11.68
CA VAL A 5 3.25 25.82 12.38
C VAL A 5 2.18 25.04 11.61
N ASN A 6 2.56 23.89 11.09
CA ASN A 6 1.62 23.00 10.40
C ASN A 6 0.64 22.46 11.46
N LYS A 7 -0.61 22.90 11.39
CA LYS A 7 -1.68 22.49 12.31
C LYS A 7 -2.60 21.42 11.69
N SER A 8 -2.07 20.57 10.85
CA SER A 8 -2.84 19.50 10.21
C SER A 8 -2.82 18.22 11.05
N CYS A 9 -3.96 17.54 11.13
CA CYS A 9 -4.09 16.16 11.59
C CYS A 9 -4.46 15.29 10.38
N PHE A 10 -3.59 14.36 10.03
CA PHE A 10 -3.85 13.46 8.91
C PHE A 10 -4.75 12.30 9.33
N VAL A 11 -5.79 12.01 8.54
CA VAL A 11 -6.74 10.94 8.84
C VAL A 11 -6.49 9.74 7.92
N ILE A 12 -6.04 8.66 8.52
CA ILE A 12 -5.76 7.36 7.90
C ILE A 12 -6.98 6.47 8.16
N MET A 13 -7.78 6.19 7.14
CA MET A 13 -9.00 5.39 7.30
C MET A 13 -9.45 4.77 5.99
N PRO A 14 -10.34 3.75 6.02
CA PRO A 14 -10.97 3.25 4.82
C PRO A 14 -11.74 4.35 4.10
N ILE A 15 -11.50 4.54 2.79
CA ILE A 15 -12.20 5.54 1.96
C ILE A 15 -13.33 4.87 1.16
N ALA A 16 -13.06 3.65 0.68
CA ALA A 16 -14.05 2.88 -0.07
C ALA A 16 -15.01 2.12 0.84
N ASP A 17 -16.21 1.86 0.33
CA ASP A 17 -17.16 0.95 0.98
C ASP A 17 -16.53 -0.44 1.15
N SER A 18 -16.76 -1.05 2.30
CA SER A 18 -16.23 -2.36 2.66
C SER A 18 -17.36 -3.38 2.83
N ASP A 19 -17.10 -4.64 2.52
CA ASP A 19 -18.07 -5.72 2.70
C ASP A 19 -18.55 -5.80 4.16
N GLY A 20 -19.86 -5.96 4.34
CA GLY A 20 -20.49 -6.02 5.66
C GLY A 20 -20.78 -4.67 6.32
N TYR A 21 -20.60 -3.57 5.58
CA TYR A 21 -20.93 -2.20 5.99
C TYR A 21 -22.02 -1.59 5.10
N GLU A 22 -22.81 -0.69 5.66
CA GLU A 22 -23.72 0.13 4.89
C GLU A 22 -22.93 1.11 4.01
N LYS A 23 -23.49 1.42 2.83
CA LYS A 23 -22.85 2.36 1.90
C LYS A 23 -22.61 3.71 2.56
N GLY A 24 -21.37 4.18 2.49
CA GLY A 24 -20.97 5.47 3.06
C GLY A 24 -20.68 5.42 4.58
N HIS A 25 -20.67 4.25 5.22
CA HIS A 25 -20.43 4.11 6.66
C HIS A 25 -19.17 4.87 7.11
N PHE A 26 -18.03 4.67 6.46
CA PHE A 26 -16.79 5.35 6.83
C PHE A 26 -16.80 6.86 6.57
N ASN A 27 -17.65 7.36 5.66
CA ASN A 27 -17.88 8.77 5.52
C ASN A 27 -18.67 9.34 6.73
N HIS A 28 -19.61 8.58 7.30
CA HIS A 28 -20.27 8.96 8.55
C HIS A 28 -19.28 8.94 9.71
N VAL A 29 -18.45 7.91 9.85
CA VAL A 29 -17.41 7.87 10.88
C VAL A 29 -16.49 9.10 10.78
N TYR A 30 -16.07 9.46 9.57
CA TYR A 30 -15.25 10.66 9.35
C TYR A 30 -15.98 11.95 9.74
N ASN A 31 -17.17 12.17 9.18
CA ASN A 31 -17.89 13.43 9.35
C ASN A 31 -18.51 13.60 10.74
N ASP A 32 -18.93 12.51 11.37
CA ASP A 32 -19.68 12.55 12.63
C ASP A 32 -18.78 12.31 13.85
N ILE A 33 -17.64 11.63 13.72
CA ILE A 33 -16.73 11.34 14.85
C ILE A 33 -15.40 12.04 14.67
N ILE A 34 -14.63 11.67 13.62
CA ILE A 34 -13.19 12.01 13.54
C ILE A 34 -12.99 13.51 13.30
N LYS A 35 -13.60 14.05 12.26
CA LYS A 35 -13.46 15.45 11.88
C LYS A 35 -13.90 16.41 12.98
N PRO A 36 -15.10 16.25 13.58
CA PRO A 36 -15.52 17.12 14.69
C PRO A 36 -14.64 17.02 15.93
N ALA A 37 -14.06 15.83 16.23
CA ALA A 37 -13.15 15.69 17.35
C ALA A 37 -11.82 16.42 17.10
N ILE A 38 -11.27 16.32 15.88
CA ILE A 38 -10.06 17.04 15.49
C ILE A 38 -10.30 18.56 15.50
N GLU A 39 -11.41 19.04 14.96
CA GLU A 39 -11.75 20.46 14.88
C GLU A 39 -12.00 21.13 16.25
N LYS A 40 -12.22 20.35 17.31
CA LYS A 40 -12.26 20.85 18.70
C LYS A 40 -10.86 21.05 19.30
N THR A 41 -9.82 20.55 18.65
CA THR A 41 -8.42 20.78 19.01
C THR A 41 -7.85 21.95 18.19
N GLU A 42 -6.54 22.16 18.25
CA GLU A 42 -5.88 23.17 17.41
C GLU A 42 -5.62 22.69 15.97
N PHE A 43 -5.96 21.45 15.64
CA PHE A 43 -5.66 20.84 14.35
C PHE A 43 -6.82 20.94 13.36
N THR A 44 -6.48 20.89 12.09
CA THR A 44 -7.43 20.77 10.98
C THR A 44 -7.34 19.38 10.39
N ALA A 45 -8.47 18.70 10.23
CA ALA A 45 -8.53 17.36 9.64
C ALA A 45 -8.17 17.40 8.15
N ILE A 46 -7.32 16.48 7.70
CA ILE A 46 -6.99 16.25 6.29
C ILE A 46 -7.10 14.76 6.01
N ARG A 47 -8.03 14.36 5.15
CA ARG A 47 -8.15 12.98 4.67
C ARG A 47 -7.58 12.86 3.26
N ALA A 48 -7.05 11.68 2.91
CA ALA A 48 -6.32 11.46 1.67
C ALA A 48 -7.12 11.80 0.40
N ASP A 49 -8.43 11.55 0.38
CA ASP A 49 -9.32 11.83 -0.75
C ASP A 49 -9.73 13.32 -0.87
N GLU A 50 -9.55 14.11 0.18
CA GLU A 50 -9.77 15.57 0.15
C GLU A 50 -8.61 16.34 -0.49
N VAL A 51 -7.47 15.66 -0.73
CA VAL A 51 -6.28 16.25 -1.33
C VAL A 51 -6.47 16.36 -2.84
N LYS A 52 -7.02 17.48 -3.28
CA LYS A 52 -7.19 17.81 -4.70
C LYS A 52 -5.90 18.45 -5.22
N GLN A 53 -4.91 17.70 -5.68
CA GLN A 53 -3.92 18.23 -6.62
C GLN A 53 -3.07 17.12 -7.29
N THR A 54 -2.95 17.24 -8.61
CA THR A 54 -1.88 16.88 -9.54
C THR A 54 -1.33 15.43 -9.63
N ASN A 55 -0.70 15.15 -10.75
CA ASN A 55 -0.15 13.92 -11.32
C ASN A 55 0.75 13.05 -10.40
N LEU A 56 0.94 13.41 -9.11
CA LEU A 56 1.74 12.69 -8.12
C LEU A 56 0.98 12.51 -6.79
N ILE A 57 -0.32 12.21 -6.88
CA ILE A 57 -1.22 12.11 -5.71
C ILE A 57 -0.63 11.25 -4.59
N HIS A 58 0.01 10.13 -4.90
CA HIS A 58 0.56 9.21 -3.89
C HIS A 58 1.77 9.80 -3.13
N LEU A 59 2.65 10.53 -3.82
CA LEU A 59 3.80 11.18 -3.15
C LEU A 59 3.34 12.31 -2.24
N ASP A 60 2.37 13.10 -2.68
CA ASP A 60 1.78 14.18 -1.86
C ASP A 60 1.07 13.62 -0.62
N ILE A 61 0.35 12.51 -0.77
CA ILE A 61 -0.30 11.81 0.36
C ILE A 61 0.77 11.30 1.34
N LEU A 62 1.81 10.61 0.86
CA LEU A 62 2.88 10.09 1.69
C LEU A 62 3.65 11.22 2.40
N GLN A 63 3.92 12.32 1.70
CA GLN A 63 4.56 13.47 2.31
C GLN A 63 3.68 14.10 3.41
N LYS A 64 2.39 14.32 3.15
CA LYS A 64 1.44 14.82 4.16
C LYS A 64 1.29 13.86 5.33
N LEU A 65 1.25 12.56 5.03
CA LEU A 65 1.23 11.51 6.05
C LEU A 65 2.42 11.61 7.01
N ILE A 66 3.62 11.90 6.52
CA ILE A 66 4.84 12.00 7.32
C ILE A 66 4.97 13.37 7.98
N ASP A 67 4.64 14.45 7.26
CA ASP A 67 4.83 15.83 7.69
C ASP A 67 3.77 16.30 8.68
N ALA A 68 2.57 15.68 8.70
CA ALA A 68 1.54 16.05 9.65
C ALA A 68 2.02 15.82 11.09
N PRO A 69 1.89 16.82 11.97
CA PRO A 69 2.34 16.70 13.36
C PRO A 69 1.66 15.55 14.11
N ILE A 70 0.41 15.27 13.81
CA ILE A 70 -0.35 14.16 14.39
C ILE A 70 -1.23 13.49 13.33
N ALA A 71 -1.56 12.21 13.53
CA ALA A 71 -2.55 11.50 12.73
C ALA A 71 -3.57 10.76 13.59
N VAL A 72 -4.76 10.53 13.04
CA VAL A 72 -5.76 9.58 13.55
C VAL A 72 -5.85 8.42 12.56
N CYS A 73 -5.80 7.18 13.07
CA CYS A 73 -5.83 5.98 12.25
C CYS A 73 -6.96 5.05 12.67
N ASP A 74 -7.90 4.77 11.74
CA ASP A 74 -9.02 3.84 11.95
C ASP A 74 -8.69 2.45 11.42
N LEU A 75 -8.62 1.48 12.33
CA LEU A 75 -8.23 0.10 12.08
C LEU A 75 -9.40 -0.85 11.79
N SER A 76 -10.64 -0.36 11.75
CA SER A 76 -11.87 -1.16 11.81
C SER A 76 -11.96 -2.28 10.79
N THR A 77 -11.55 -2.05 9.54
CA THR A 77 -11.60 -3.07 8.47
C THR A 77 -10.31 -3.86 8.32
N ARG A 78 -9.28 -3.52 9.06
CA ARG A 78 -7.91 -4.02 8.83
C ARG A 78 -7.48 -3.84 7.38
N ASN A 79 -7.88 -2.73 6.77
CA ASN A 79 -7.58 -2.42 5.37
C ASN A 79 -6.06 -2.40 5.15
N PRO A 80 -5.53 -3.11 4.16
CA PRO A 80 -4.08 -3.18 3.92
C PRO A 80 -3.45 -1.80 3.68
N ASN A 81 -4.14 -0.88 3.00
CA ASN A 81 -3.63 0.47 2.75
C ASN A 81 -3.52 1.27 4.06
N VAL A 82 -4.54 1.16 4.93
CA VAL A 82 -4.52 1.79 6.26
C VAL A 82 -3.36 1.26 7.10
N LEU A 83 -3.13 -0.05 7.07
CA LEU A 83 -2.01 -0.67 7.80
C LEU A 83 -0.65 -0.28 7.22
N PHE A 84 -0.53 -0.13 5.91
CA PHE A 84 0.66 0.36 5.24
C PHE A 84 0.98 1.81 5.64
N GLU A 85 -0.01 2.70 5.60
CA GLU A 85 0.12 4.10 6.02
C GLU A 85 0.48 4.22 7.50
N LEU A 86 -0.15 3.41 8.37
CA LEU A 86 0.20 3.31 9.78
C LEU A 86 1.64 2.85 9.96
N GLY A 87 2.07 1.82 9.21
CA GLY A 87 3.45 1.31 9.24
C GLY A 87 4.48 2.39 8.91
N ILE A 88 4.20 3.22 7.90
CA ILE A 88 5.05 4.36 7.55
C ILE A 88 5.12 5.35 8.72
N ARG A 89 3.97 5.78 9.27
CA ARG A 89 3.96 6.69 10.44
C ARG A 89 4.81 6.16 11.60
N GLN A 90 4.65 4.87 11.90
CA GLN A 90 5.39 4.20 12.97
C GLN A 90 6.89 4.12 12.68
N ALA A 91 7.30 3.83 11.43
CA ALA A 91 8.71 3.78 11.05
C ALA A 91 9.43 5.13 11.27
N PHE A 92 8.72 6.25 11.05
CA PHE A 92 9.24 7.60 11.27
C PHE A 92 8.98 8.13 12.70
N ASP A 93 8.52 7.28 13.62
CA ASP A 93 8.17 7.64 15.02
C ASP A 93 7.24 8.86 15.11
N ARG A 94 6.29 8.97 14.16
CA ARG A 94 5.34 10.09 14.12
C ARG A 94 4.13 9.82 14.99
N PRO A 95 3.64 10.82 15.78
CA PRO A 95 2.49 10.64 16.66
C PRO A 95 1.23 10.19 15.93
N VAL A 96 0.56 9.16 16.47
CA VAL A 96 -0.70 8.63 15.93
C VAL A 96 -1.64 8.23 17.05
N VAL A 97 -2.92 8.61 16.91
CA VAL A 97 -4.03 8.13 17.74
C VAL A 97 -4.75 7.03 16.98
N LEU A 98 -4.89 5.85 17.59
CA LEU A 98 -5.55 4.71 16.98
C LEU A 98 -7.00 4.62 17.45
N ILE A 99 -7.91 4.38 16.51
CA ILE A 99 -9.31 4.08 16.77
C ILE A 99 -9.73 2.82 16.04
N GLN A 100 -10.77 2.15 16.52
CA GLN A 100 -11.40 1.03 15.82
C GLN A 100 -12.84 0.84 16.27
N GLU A 101 -13.63 0.13 15.47
CA GLU A 101 -14.95 -0.32 15.87
C GLU A 101 -14.88 -1.41 16.96
N ILE A 102 -15.84 -1.38 17.88
CA ILE A 102 -16.03 -2.44 18.88
C ILE A 102 -16.21 -3.78 18.17
N GLY A 103 -15.42 -4.77 18.58
CA GLY A 103 -15.45 -6.12 17.99
C GLY A 103 -14.49 -6.32 16.81
N THR A 104 -13.73 -5.30 16.41
CA THR A 104 -12.66 -5.48 15.42
C THR A 104 -11.64 -6.50 15.91
N PRO A 105 -11.32 -7.55 15.12
CA PRO A 105 -10.32 -8.53 15.52
C PRO A 105 -8.95 -7.88 15.72
N LYS A 106 -8.29 -8.21 16.82
CA LYS A 106 -6.97 -7.67 17.16
C LYS A 106 -5.93 -8.02 16.08
N ILE A 107 -5.09 -7.07 15.78
CA ILE A 107 -3.93 -7.24 14.91
C ILE A 107 -2.72 -7.50 15.81
N PHE A 108 -2.07 -8.66 15.65
CA PHE A 108 -1.01 -9.13 16.55
C PHE A 108 0.15 -8.12 16.67
N ASP A 109 0.63 -7.62 15.54
CA ASP A 109 1.83 -6.77 15.50
C ASP A 109 1.64 -5.39 16.16
N ILE A 110 0.40 -4.90 16.24
CA ILE A 110 0.06 -3.62 16.86
C ILE A 110 -0.75 -3.78 18.16
N ALA A 111 -0.97 -5.02 18.62
CA ALA A 111 -1.72 -5.30 19.85
C ALA A 111 -1.20 -4.58 21.11
N PRO A 112 0.10 -4.26 21.26
CA PRO A 112 0.60 -3.49 22.38
C PRO A 112 0.22 -1.99 22.36
N LEU A 113 -0.21 -1.46 21.20
CA LEU A 113 -0.60 -0.06 21.05
C LEU A 113 -1.99 0.18 21.66
N ARG A 114 -2.18 1.38 22.23
CA ARG A 114 -3.49 1.79 22.73
C ARG A 114 -4.37 2.30 21.61
N TYR A 115 -5.64 1.94 21.64
CA TYR A 115 -6.66 2.43 20.72
C TYR A 115 -7.95 2.75 21.46
N LEU A 116 -8.74 3.66 20.90
CA LEU A 116 -10.09 3.96 21.33
C LEU A 116 -11.08 3.11 20.53
N GLU A 117 -12.18 2.72 21.13
CA GLU A 117 -13.22 1.95 20.45
C GLU A 117 -14.47 2.80 20.27
N TYR A 118 -15.10 2.68 19.10
CA TYR A 118 -16.37 3.32 18.78
C TYR A 118 -17.42 2.30 18.32
N SER A 119 -18.69 2.66 18.49
CA SER A 119 -19.81 1.81 18.10
C SER A 119 -20.07 1.89 16.59
N LYS A 120 -20.22 0.75 15.93
CA LYS A 120 -20.62 0.63 14.51
C LYS A 120 -21.99 1.27 14.24
N GLU A 121 -22.89 1.27 15.22
CA GLU A 121 -24.26 1.78 15.07
C GLU A 121 -24.32 3.32 15.03
N LEU A 122 -23.26 4.04 15.38
CA LEU A 122 -23.14 5.49 15.36
C LEU A 122 -24.32 6.22 16.04
N LYS A 123 -24.79 5.69 17.18
CA LYS A 123 -25.88 6.34 17.93
C LYS A 123 -25.40 7.70 18.45
N TYR A 124 -26.25 8.69 18.38
CA TYR A 124 -25.92 10.10 18.66
C TYR A 124 -25.15 10.31 19.98
N HIS A 125 -25.60 9.72 21.09
CA HIS A 125 -24.90 9.88 22.36
C HIS A 125 -23.56 9.14 22.43
N GLU A 126 -23.40 8.03 21.71
CA GLU A 126 -22.14 7.30 21.59
C GLU A 126 -21.15 8.07 20.73
N VAL A 127 -21.62 8.67 19.63
CA VAL A 127 -20.81 9.57 18.76
C VAL A 127 -20.27 10.73 19.57
N LEU A 128 -21.10 11.44 20.35
CA LEU A 128 -20.65 12.57 21.18
C LEU A 128 -19.60 12.15 22.24
N LYS A 129 -19.81 10.97 22.84
CA LYS A 129 -18.84 10.41 23.79
C LYS A 129 -17.51 10.12 23.12
N THR A 130 -17.54 9.42 21.98
CA THR A 130 -16.31 9.10 21.22
C THR A 130 -15.59 10.34 20.70
N GLN A 131 -16.33 11.36 20.25
CA GLN A 131 -15.71 12.65 19.88
C GLN A 131 -14.88 13.24 21.03
N LYS A 132 -15.44 13.24 22.27
CA LYS A 132 -14.74 13.77 23.43
C LYS A 132 -13.51 12.94 23.81
N GLU A 133 -13.65 11.62 23.81
CA GLU A 133 -12.53 10.72 24.10
C GLU A 133 -11.41 10.85 23.06
N LEU A 134 -11.76 11.04 21.79
CA LEU A 134 -10.79 11.24 20.70
C LEU A 134 -10.12 12.62 20.79
N GLU A 135 -10.84 13.68 21.11
CA GLU A 135 -10.29 15.01 21.39
C GLU A 135 -9.26 14.95 22.51
N GLU A 136 -9.60 14.31 23.65
CA GLU A 136 -8.70 14.14 24.80
C GLU A 136 -7.45 13.35 24.41
N ALA A 137 -7.60 12.28 23.61
CA ALA A 137 -6.47 11.46 23.15
C ALA A 137 -5.54 12.21 22.19
N ILE A 138 -6.08 13.04 21.29
CA ILE A 138 -5.28 13.89 20.40
C ILE A 138 -4.46 14.89 21.20
N ASN A 139 -5.08 15.59 22.17
CA ASN A 139 -4.39 16.56 23.00
C ASN A 139 -3.31 15.89 23.86
N ALA A 140 -3.61 14.75 24.50
CA ALA A 140 -2.65 14.00 25.30
C ALA A 140 -1.47 13.47 24.46
N THR A 141 -1.73 13.02 23.22
CA THR A 141 -0.68 12.54 22.32
C THR A 141 0.25 13.68 21.88
N LYS A 142 -0.29 14.85 21.64
CA LYS A 142 0.50 16.05 21.35
C LYS A 142 1.36 16.48 22.54
N GLU A 143 0.81 16.54 23.73
CA GLU A 143 1.55 16.91 24.94
C GLU A 143 2.68 15.93 25.28
N ALA A 144 2.51 14.66 24.91
CA ALA A 144 3.52 13.62 25.06
C ALA A 144 4.63 13.67 24.00
N GLU A 145 4.52 14.53 22.99
CA GLU A 145 5.54 14.71 21.95
C GLU A 145 6.83 15.24 22.60
N GLY A 146 7.92 14.50 22.45
CA GLY A 146 9.21 14.81 23.11
C GLY A 146 9.44 14.13 24.46
N ASN A 147 8.44 13.54 25.10
CA ASN A 147 8.60 12.74 26.30
C ASN A 147 8.77 11.25 25.96
N SER A 148 9.71 10.59 26.64
CA SER A 148 10.03 9.15 26.46
C SER A 148 8.85 8.20 26.73
N GLY A 149 7.71 8.71 27.16
CA GLY A 149 6.51 7.96 27.54
C GLY A 149 5.39 7.89 26.49
N SER A 150 5.61 8.35 25.26
CA SER A 150 4.62 8.20 24.18
C SER A 150 4.39 6.71 23.90
N ILE A 151 3.19 6.23 24.22
CA ILE A 151 2.87 4.78 24.32
C ILE A 151 2.52 4.17 22.97
N ASN A 152 2.23 4.99 21.95
CA ASN A 152 1.80 4.53 20.63
C ASN A 152 2.95 4.57 19.59
N SER A 153 4.16 4.19 19.99
CA SER A 153 5.31 4.08 19.10
C SER A 153 5.91 2.69 19.14
N ILE A 154 5.92 2.01 17.99
CA ILE A 154 6.58 0.71 17.81
C ILE A 154 8.10 0.87 17.97
N VAL A 155 8.68 1.97 17.47
CA VAL A 155 10.11 2.26 17.60
C VAL A 155 10.51 2.27 19.07
N LYS A 156 9.73 2.93 19.92
CA LYS A 156 10.00 3.01 21.38
C LYS A 156 9.71 1.69 22.09
N LEU A 157 8.64 0.97 21.70
CA LEU A 157 8.31 -0.34 22.27
C LEU A 157 9.39 -1.38 21.99
N LEU A 158 9.98 -1.37 20.80
CA LEU A 158 11.04 -2.28 20.42
C LEU A 158 12.45 -1.79 20.84
N ALA A 159 12.53 -0.67 21.57
CA ALA A 159 13.80 -0.03 21.98
C ALA A 159 14.78 0.16 20.80
N LEU A 160 14.24 0.46 19.61
CA LEU A 160 15.06 0.74 18.44
C LEU A 160 15.86 2.02 18.65
N SER A 161 17.13 2.01 18.22
CA SER A 161 18.08 3.09 18.49
C SER A 161 17.76 4.38 17.74
N SER A 162 17.04 4.31 16.62
CA SER A 162 16.63 5.49 15.85
C SER A 162 15.44 5.17 14.91
N PRO A 163 14.53 6.15 14.72
CA PRO A 163 13.51 6.06 13.67
C PRO A 163 14.11 6.18 12.27
N ALA A 164 13.35 5.83 11.26
CA ALA A 164 13.71 6.10 9.86
C ALA A 164 13.82 7.61 9.62
N MET A 165 14.76 8.02 8.80
CA MET A 165 14.95 9.42 8.42
C MET A 165 14.80 9.56 6.90
N ILE A 166 14.13 10.61 6.46
CA ILE A 166 14.14 11.00 5.06
C ILE A 166 15.44 11.74 4.81
N PRO A 167 16.32 11.29 3.88
CA PRO A 167 17.44 12.08 3.44
C PRO A 167 16.94 13.43 2.93
N ASN A 168 17.68 14.52 3.17
CA ASN A 168 17.39 15.81 2.51
C ASN A 168 17.54 15.62 1.01
N LEU A 169 16.41 15.46 0.31
CA LEU A 169 16.37 15.34 -1.14
C LEU A 169 16.41 16.73 -1.75
N ASP A 170 17.47 17.03 -2.49
CA ASP A 170 17.50 18.20 -3.40
C ASP A 170 16.39 18.08 -4.44
N GLN A 171 15.92 19.21 -4.97
CA GLN A 171 14.80 19.22 -5.92
C GLN A 171 15.04 18.32 -7.15
N SER A 172 16.28 18.17 -7.62
CA SER A 172 16.65 17.26 -8.71
C SER A 172 16.34 15.80 -8.41
N ASN A 173 16.56 15.35 -7.16
CA ASN A 173 16.26 13.97 -6.76
C ASN A 173 14.76 13.70 -6.64
N LYS A 174 13.93 14.72 -6.41
CA LYS A 174 12.46 14.56 -6.37
C LYS A 174 11.89 14.27 -7.76
N GLU A 175 12.45 14.86 -8.81
CA GLU A 175 12.01 14.61 -10.18
C GLU A 175 12.40 13.21 -10.65
N ASP A 176 13.59 12.72 -10.30
CA ASP A 176 14.04 11.37 -10.62
C ASP A 176 13.21 10.31 -9.89
N ILE A 177 12.94 10.50 -8.60
CA ILE A 177 12.07 9.58 -7.82
C ILE A 177 10.64 9.60 -8.37
N ALA A 178 10.13 10.76 -8.77
CA ALA A 178 8.82 10.88 -9.39
C ALA A 178 8.75 10.14 -10.73
N LEU A 179 9.82 10.22 -11.52
CA LEU A 179 9.94 9.52 -12.80
C LEU A 179 9.98 8.01 -12.61
N ASP A 180 10.79 7.52 -11.68
CA ASP A 180 10.89 6.10 -11.32
C ASP A 180 9.55 5.56 -10.80
N TYR A 181 8.84 6.33 -9.97
CA TYR A 181 7.51 5.97 -9.49
C TYR A 181 6.48 5.91 -10.63
N MET A 182 6.50 6.88 -11.55
CA MET A 182 5.63 6.86 -12.74
C MET A 182 5.92 5.66 -13.63
N GLN A 183 7.19 5.30 -13.84
CA GLN A 183 7.58 4.12 -14.59
C GLN A 183 7.10 2.83 -13.91
N SER A 184 7.20 2.74 -12.59
CA SER A 184 6.68 1.62 -11.81
C SER A 184 5.15 1.49 -11.96
N GLN A 185 4.40 2.59 -11.83
CA GLN A 185 2.94 2.59 -12.01
C GLN A 185 2.51 2.25 -13.44
N MET A 186 3.23 2.73 -14.45
CA MET A 186 2.98 2.35 -15.84
C MET A 186 3.23 0.87 -16.09
N THR A 187 4.23 0.29 -15.43
CA THR A 187 4.53 -1.15 -15.50
C THR A 187 3.43 -1.97 -14.84
N GLU A 188 2.94 -1.55 -13.68
CA GLU A 188 1.84 -2.21 -12.96
C GLU A 188 0.52 -2.13 -13.74
N LEU A 189 0.18 -0.97 -14.28
CA LEU A 189 -0.97 -0.79 -15.18
C LEU A 189 -0.89 -1.69 -16.41
N LYS A 190 0.29 -1.81 -17.00
CA LYS A 190 0.52 -2.71 -18.13
C LYS A 190 0.31 -4.16 -17.74
N MET A 191 0.82 -4.60 -16.58
CA MET A 191 0.58 -5.95 -16.06
C MET A 191 -0.91 -6.23 -15.80
N MET A 192 -1.65 -5.29 -15.20
CA MET A 192 -3.09 -5.43 -14.98
C MET A 192 -3.85 -5.53 -16.29
N MET A 193 -3.50 -4.72 -17.28
CA MET A 193 -4.13 -4.76 -18.61
C MET A 193 -3.85 -6.09 -19.32
N ASP A 194 -2.63 -6.61 -19.20
CA ASP A 194 -2.25 -7.91 -19.75
C ASP A 194 -3.01 -9.07 -19.04
N MET A 195 -3.19 -8.99 -17.72
CA MET A 195 -4.02 -9.95 -16.96
C MET A 195 -5.49 -9.90 -17.38
N LEU A 196 -6.09 -8.72 -17.54
CA LEU A 196 -7.47 -8.57 -18.02
C LEU A 196 -7.66 -9.13 -19.44
N LEU A 197 -6.67 -8.95 -20.31
CA LEU A 197 -6.67 -9.53 -21.65
C LEU A 197 -6.59 -11.06 -21.62
N LEU A 198 -5.85 -11.64 -20.67
CA LEU A 198 -5.77 -13.09 -20.44
C LEU A 198 -7.09 -13.65 -19.86
N GLU A 199 -7.71 -12.97 -18.90
CA GLU A 199 -9.01 -13.37 -18.32
C GLU A 199 -10.14 -13.27 -19.34
N GLY A 200 -10.17 -12.22 -20.15
CA GLY A 200 -11.12 -12.09 -21.26
C GLY A 200 -11.01 -13.21 -22.29
N ARG A 201 -9.84 -13.86 -22.41
CA ARG A 201 -9.60 -15.02 -23.28
C ARG A 201 -10.11 -16.33 -22.68
N LYS A 202 -10.00 -16.54 -21.35
CA LYS A 202 -10.53 -17.74 -20.65
C LYS A 202 -12.05 -17.88 -20.83
N ASN A 203 -12.76 -16.78 -20.96
CA ASN A 203 -14.21 -16.74 -21.11
C ASN A 203 -14.71 -16.90 -22.56
N ASN A 204 -13.83 -17.10 -23.56
CA ASN A 204 -14.21 -17.27 -24.95
C ASN A 204 -13.82 -18.66 -25.46
N PRO A 205 -14.73 -19.67 -25.40
CA PRO A 205 -14.43 -21.07 -25.69
C PRO A 205 -14.08 -21.37 -27.19
N LYS A 206 -14.10 -20.37 -28.05
CA LYS A 206 -13.80 -20.55 -29.50
C LYS A 206 -12.34 -20.24 -29.89
N ARG A 207 -11.45 -19.90 -28.94
CA ARG A 207 -10.05 -19.61 -29.23
C ARG A 207 -9.10 -20.35 -28.29
N ASN A 208 -9.07 -21.66 -28.33
CA ASN A 208 -7.89 -22.43 -27.95
C ASN A 208 -6.83 -22.22 -29.04
N SER A 209 -6.16 -21.06 -29.04
CA SER A 209 -5.02 -20.86 -29.91
C SER A 209 -3.85 -21.71 -29.36
N ILE A 210 -3.11 -22.35 -30.26
CA ILE A 210 -1.90 -23.10 -29.93
C ILE A 210 -0.97 -22.20 -29.05
N ALA A 211 -0.91 -20.91 -29.34
CA ALA A 211 -0.15 -19.92 -28.60
C ALA A 211 -0.55 -19.82 -27.11
N ALA A 212 -1.84 -19.87 -26.76
CA ALA A 212 -2.29 -19.82 -25.36
C ALA A 212 -1.87 -21.07 -24.57
N ILE A 213 -1.95 -22.25 -25.21
CA ILE A 213 -1.53 -23.52 -24.60
C ILE A 213 -0.02 -23.54 -24.36
N GLU A 214 0.75 -23.08 -25.34
CA GLU A 214 2.22 -23.01 -25.22
C GLU A 214 2.67 -21.98 -24.19
N TYR A 215 2.00 -20.83 -24.09
CA TYR A 215 2.25 -19.84 -23.06
C TYR A 215 2.07 -20.43 -21.66
N GLU A 216 0.96 -21.12 -21.42
CA GLU A 216 0.69 -21.76 -20.12
C GLU A 216 1.72 -22.86 -19.82
N ARG A 217 2.12 -23.63 -20.81
CA ARG A 217 3.15 -24.67 -20.68
C ARG A 217 4.51 -24.08 -20.27
N ILE A 218 4.95 -23.03 -20.95
CA ILE A 218 6.24 -22.38 -20.68
C ILE A 218 6.21 -21.66 -19.33
N SER A 219 5.12 -20.97 -19.02
CA SER A 219 4.93 -20.26 -17.75
C SER A 219 4.97 -21.21 -16.54
N ASN A 220 4.29 -22.36 -16.63
CA ASN A 220 4.29 -23.38 -15.57
C ASN A 220 5.69 -24.02 -15.39
N ARG A 221 6.45 -24.18 -16.47
CA ARG A 221 7.85 -24.69 -16.40
C ARG A 221 8.77 -23.64 -15.75
N LEU A 222 8.58 -22.37 -16.07
CA LEU A 222 9.33 -21.26 -15.48
C LEU A 222 9.12 -21.19 -13.95
N GLU A 223 7.87 -21.31 -13.50
CA GLU A 223 7.53 -21.29 -12.08
C GLU A 223 8.16 -22.47 -11.32
N LYS A 224 8.14 -23.68 -11.91
CA LYS A 224 8.80 -24.84 -11.34
C LYS A 224 10.32 -24.67 -11.28
N LEU A 225 10.92 -24.02 -12.26
CA LEU A 225 12.35 -23.77 -12.30
C LEU A 225 12.78 -22.78 -11.22
N SER A 226 12.00 -21.71 -11.04
CA SER A 226 12.26 -20.67 -10.03
C SER A 226 12.07 -21.18 -8.59
N SER A 227 11.19 -22.16 -8.37
CA SER A 227 10.93 -22.78 -7.06
C SER A 227 11.79 -24.02 -6.78
N GLY A 228 12.45 -24.56 -7.79
CA GLY A 228 13.25 -25.79 -7.71
C GLY A 228 14.68 -25.54 -7.22
N LYS A 229 15.28 -26.59 -6.64
CA LYS A 229 16.70 -26.59 -6.25
C LYS A 229 17.54 -27.20 -7.40
N TYR A 230 17.96 -26.37 -8.33
CA TYR A 230 18.86 -26.76 -9.41
C TYR A 230 20.27 -26.24 -9.14
N SER A 231 21.29 -26.94 -9.64
CA SER A 231 22.62 -26.33 -9.68
C SER A 231 22.64 -25.16 -10.67
N PRO A 232 23.47 -24.12 -10.47
CA PRO A 232 23.55 -22.98 -11.38
C PRO A 232 23.68 -23.37 -12.86
N THR A 233 24.51 -24.39 -13.15
CA THR A 233 24.71 -24.89 -14.52
C THR A 233 23.46 -25.55 -15.09
N GLN A 234 22.72 -26.30 -14.28
CA GLN A 234 21.46 -26.93 -14.71
C GLN A 234 20.36 -25.90 -14.92
N ALA A 235 20.25 -24.90 -14.02
CA ALA A 235 19.32 -23.81 -14.14
C ALA A 235 19.54 -23.01 -15.43
N GLU A 236 20.81 -22.68 -15.74
CA GLU A 236 21.20 -21.98 -16.97
C GLU A 236 20.75 -22.72 -18.23
N ILE A 237 20.91 -24.04 -18.28
CA ILE A 237 20.47 -24.86 -19.40
C ILE A 237 18.94 -24.83 -19.53
N GLU A 238 18.19 -24.93 -18.43
CA GLU A 238 16.73 -24.95 -18.47
C GLU A 238 16.15 -23.56 -18.80
N PHE A 239 16.71 -22.47 -18.30
CA PHE A 239 16.34 -21.12 -18.70
C PHE A 239 16.58 -20.87 -20.20
N SER A 240 17.73 -21.34 -20.72
CA SER A 240 18.05 -21.24 -22.14
C SER A 240 17.09 -22.05 -23.03
N LYS A 241 16.59 -23.20 -22.56
CA LYS A 241 15.56 -23.97 -23.25
C LYS A 241 14.22 -23.24 -23.25
N LEU A 242 13.80 -22.64 -22.11
CA LEU A 242 12.56 -21.88 -22.01
C LEU A 242 12.57 -20.66 -22.93
N LEU A 243 13.69 -19.95 -23.02
CA LEU A 243 13.87 -18.82 -23.93
C LEU A 243 13.68 -19.24 -25.38
N ARG A 244 14.33 -20.34 -25.80
CA ARG A 244 14.22 -20.87 -27.16
C ARG A 244 12.79 -21.32 -27.49
N ASP A 245 12.13 -22.04 -26.55
CA ASP A 245 10.74 -22.48 -26.73
C ASP A 245 9.81 -21.25 -26.91
N ALA A 246 10.00 -20.19 -26.10
CA ALA A 246 9.22 -18.96 -26.21
C ALA A 246 9.50 -18.20 -27.50
N GLU A 247 10.75 -18.11 -27.95
CA GLU A 247 11.16 -17.45 -29.19
C GLU A 247 10.57 -18.17 -30.42
N GLU A 248 10.62 -19.52 -30.44
CA GLU A 248 10.06 -20.31 -31.52
C GLU A 248 8.54 -20.07 -31.69
N VAL A 249 7.80 -20.04 -30.58
CA VAL A 249 6.35 -19.74 -30.64
C VAL A 249 6.11 -18.30 -31.05
N MET A 250 6.90 -17.35 -30.54
CA MET A 250 6.79 -15.93 -30.88
C MET A 250 6.99 -15.69 -32.40
N MET A 251 7.98 -16.33 -33.00
CA MET A 251 8.23 -16.21 -34.44
C MET A 251 7.10 -16.80 -35.32
N ASN A 252 6.34 -17.74 -34.77
CA ASN A 252 5.22 -18.38 -35.45
C ASN A 252 3.85 -17.78 -35.08
N CYS A 253 3.82 -16.68 -34.31
CA CYS A 253 2.58 -16.02 -33.92
C CYS A 253 1.90 -15.35 -35.10
N GLY A 254 0.64 -15.69 -35.35
CA GLY A 254 -0.16 -15.13 -36.43
C GLY A 254 -0.81 -13.78 -36.13
N ASN A 255 -0.62 -13.23 -34.94
CA ASN A 255 -1.17 -11.93 -34.53
C ASN A 255 -0.26 -11.21 -33.56
N GLU A 256 -0.37 -9.86 -33.56
CA GLU A 256 0.46 -8.97 -32.78
C GLU A 256 0.30 -9.16 -31.24
N LEU A 257 -0.87 -9.60 -30.81
CA LEU A 257 -1.15 -9.78 -29.39
C LEU A 257 -0.43 -11.01 -28.82
N ASP A 258 -0.43 -12.14 -29.54
CA ASP A 258 0.31 -13.33 -29.15
C ASP A 258 1.82 -13.06 -29.20
N TYR A 259 2.29 -12.30 -30.18
CA TYR A 259 3.68 -11.84 -30.26
C TYR A 259 4.12 -11.05 -29.02
N ARG A 260 3.32 -10.05 -28.59
CA ARG A 260 3.60 -9.25 -27.40
C ARG A 260 3.60 -10.09 -26.12
N MET A 261 2.70 -11.06 -26.03
CA MET A 261 2.58 -11.96 -24.88
C MET A 261 3.84 -12.82 -24.72
N PHE A 262 4.38 -13.38 -25.80
CA PHE A 262 5.61 -14.16 -25.74
C PHE A 262 6.85 -13.29 -25.52
N ARG A 263 6.89 -12.08 -26.03
CA ARG A 263 7.94 -11.12 -25.75
C ARG A 263 8.01 -10.80 -24.24
N TYR A 264 6.88 -10.55 -23.62
CA TYR A 264 6.81 -10.35 -22.19
C TYR A 264 7.27 -11.59 -21.39
N LEU A 265 6.88 -12.79 -21.84
CA LEU A 265 7.32 -14.03 -21.20
C LEU A 265 8.83 -14.20 -21.30
N MET A 266 9.44 -13.84 -22.42
CA MET A 266 10.89 -13.87 -22.59
C MET A 266 11.60 -12.90 -21.64
N ASP A 267 11.11 -11.66 -21.53
CA ASP A 267 11.67 -10.68 -20.60
C ASP A 267 11.59 -11.17 -19.13
N LYS A 268 10.50 -11.83 -18.77
CA LYS A 268 10.32 -12.45 -17.46
C LYS A 268 11.29 -13.61 -17.23
N ILE A 269 11.52 -14.47 -18.23
CA ILE A 269 12.48 -15.59 -18.16
C ILE A 269 13.90 -15.02 -17.98
N ILE A 270 14.27 -13.98 -18.70
CA ILE A 270 15.59 -13.35 -18.60
C ILE A 270 15.80 -12.79 -17.19
N HIS A 271 14.84 -12.05 -16.67
CA HIS A 271 14.91 -11.45 -15.35
C HIS A 271 15.06 -12.51 -14.24
N GLN A 272 14.22 -13.56 -14.26
CA GLN A 272 14.29 -14.64 -13.27
C GLN A 272 15.60 -15.47 -13.38
N ARG A 273 16.14 -15.59 -14.59
CA ARG A 273 17.47 -16.21 -14.80
C ARG A 273 18.57 -15.39 -14.11
N GLU A 274 18.58 -14.08 -14.32
CA GLU A 274 19.57 -13.19 -13.70
C GLU A 274 19.48 -13.22 -12.17
N GLU A 275 18.27 -13.15 -11.63
CA GLU A 275 18.03 -13.30 -10.19
C GLU A 275 18.53 -14.63 -9.65
N TYR A 276 18.18 -15.74 -10.31
CA TYR A 276 18.57 -17.09 -9.87
C TYR A 276 20.07 -17.28 -9.86
N LEU A 277 20.76 -16.83 -10.93
CA LEU A 277 22.21 -16.96 -11.05
C LEU A 277 22.98 -15.99 -10.13
N SER A 278 22.40 -14.87 -9.75
CA SER A 278 23.01 -13.94 -8.79
C SER A 278 22.87 -14.40 -7.33
N ALA A 279 21.87 -15.24 -7.04
CA ALA A 279 21.57 -15.73 -5.69
C ALA A 279 22.32 -17.03 -5.34
N HIS A 280 22.98 -17.71 -6.31
CA HIS A 280 23.65 -19.00 -6.15
C HIS A 280 25.03 -18.99 -6.78
#